data_74df2b59d6f7e54d47a295740de617dc
#
_entry.id   74df2b59d6f7e54d47a295740de617dc
#
_cell.length_a   1.000
_cell.length_b   1.000
_cell.length_c   1.000
_cell.angle_alpha   90.00
_cell.angle_beta   90.00
_cell.angle_gamma   90.00
#
_symmetry.space_group_name_H-M   'P 1'
#
loop_
_entity.id
_entity.type
_entity.pdbx_description
1 polymer ?
#
loop_
_entity_poly.entity_id
_entity_poly.type
_entity_poly.pdbx_seq_one_letter_code
_entity_poly.pdbx_strand_id
1 'polypeptide(L)'
;NQPHDHGPCWVVYGSYKGVTEITKYKRTDDGSQSGVATLEKERLDRLSPGVVQPYLQGDIHSTNAVEGPGVVFRFLSYDLDKIERNRYNKEKGTVTRLTPQ
;
A
#
# COMPACT_ATOMS: atom_id res chain seq x y z
N ASN A 1 2.56 6.97 -5.32
CA ASN A 1 1.76 6.07 -6.15
C ASN A 1 0.32 6.00 -5.65
N GLN A 2 -0.53 5.31 -6.39
CA GLN A 2 -1.91 5.14 -5.98
C GLN A 2 -2.02 4.18 -4.79
N PRO A 3 -3.03 4.38 -3.91
CA PRO A 3 -3.30 3.42 -2.87
C PRO A 3 -3.57 2.03 -3.44
N HIS A 4 -3.03 1.01 -2.78
CA HIS A 4 -3.18 -0.38 -3.19
C HIS A 4 -3.06 -1.30 -1.99
N ASP A 5 -3.52 -2.53 -2.13
CA ASP A 5 -3.27 -3.58 -1.16
C ASP A 5 -2.45 -4.69 -1.79
N HIS A 6 -1.97 -5.62 -0.96
CA HIS A 6 -1.21 -6.78 -1.40
C HIS A 6 -2.03 -8.08 -1.23
N GLY A 7 -3.37 -7.97 -1.23
CA GLY A 7 -4.24 -9.11 -1.08
C GLY A 7 -3.97 -9.89 0.21
N PRO A 8 -3.79 -11.23 0.12
CA PRO A 8 -3.51 -12.05 1.30
C PRO A 8 -2.06 -11.97 1.78
N CYS A 9 -1.25 -11.12 1.16
CA CYS A 9 0.18 -11.01 1.43
C CYS A 9 0.46 -9.96 2.52
N TRP A 10 1.32 -10.28 3.49
CA TRP A 10 1.89 -9.26 4.34
C TRP A 10 3.17 -8.72 3.70
N VAL A 11 3.54 -7.49 4.04
CA VAL A 11 4.74 -6.85 3.52
C VAL A 11 5.43 -6.08 4.64
N VAL A 12 6.75 -6.11 4.61
CA VAL A 12 7.60 -5.30 5.50
C VAL A 12 8.42 -4.37 4.63
N TYR A 13 8.30 -3.07 4.88
CA TYR A 13 9.09 -2.05 4.21
C TYR A 13 10.18 -1.55 5.13
N GLY A 14 11.36 -1.30 4.57
CA GLY A 14 12.45 -0.65 5.27
C GLY A 14 13.18 0.33 4.38
N SER A 15 13.78 1.36 4.98
CA SER A 15 14.61 2.31 4.26
C SER A 15 16.08 2.06 4.57
N TYR A 16 16.89 1.93 3.54
CA TYR A 16 18.34 1.87 3.65
C TYR A 16 18.95 3.24 3.43
N LYS A 17 18.39 4.04 2.52
CA LYS A 17 18.87 5.37 2.16
C LYS A 17 17.69 6.25 1.75
N GLY A 18 17.74 7.53 2.12
CA GLY A 18 16.67 8.48 1.84
C GLY A 18 15.48 8.34 2.78
N VAL A 19 14.46 9.11 2.53
CA VAL A 19 13.23 9.10 3.33
C VAL A 19 12.04 8.82 2.43
N THR A 20 11.22 7.87 2.84
CA THR A 20 9.97 7.52 2.17
C THR A 20 8.82 7.63 3.16
N GLU A 21 7.73 8.23 2.74
CA GLU A 21 6.51 8.26 3.52
C GLU A 21 5.50 7.26 2.96
N ILE A 22 4.89 6.50 3.87
CA ILE A 22 3.85 5.53 3.52
C ILE A 22 2.58 5.98 4.22
N THR A 23 1.55 6.27 3.43
CA THR A 23 0.24 6.61 3.95
C THR A 23 -0.62 5.36 3.99
N LYS A 24 -1.15 5.04 5.17
CA LYS A 24 -2.08 3.95 5.35
C LYS A 24 -3.51 4.48 5.31
N TYR A 25 -4.38 3.78 4.61
CA TYR A 25 -5.78 4.16 4.43
C TYR A 25 -6.70 3.14 5.06
N LYS A 26 -7.84 3.64 5.51
CA LYS A 26 -8.96 2.83 5.96
C LYS A 26 -10.07 2.91 4.91
N ARG A 27 -10.62 1.75 4.55
CA ARG A 27 -11.77 1.69 3.66
C ARG A 27 -13.04 2.01 4.47
N THR A 28 -13.83 2.96 3.97
CA THR A 28 -15.03 3.45 4.70
C THR A 28 -16.35 3.00 4.09
N ASP A 29 -16.34 2.43 2.88
CA ASP A 29 -17.53 1.84 2.29
C ASP A 29 -17.72 0.39 2.77
N ASP A 30 -18.89 -0.20 2.49
CA ASP A 30 -19.21 -1.56 2.91
C ASP A 30 -18.83 -2.64 1.89
N GLY A 31 -18.26 -2.24 0.75
CA GLY A 31 -17.86 -3.17 -0.30
C GLY A 31 -19.01 -3.72 -1.13
N SER A 32 -20.23 -3.21 -0.97
CA SER A 32 -21.42 -3.74 -1.63
C SER A 32 -21.52 -3.40 -3.11
N GLN A 33 -20.80 -2.38 -3.57
CA GLN A 33 -20.80 -1.96 -4.98
C GLN A 33 -19.49 -2.34 -5.64
N SER A 34 -19.58 -3.13 -6.70
CA SER A 34 -18.41 -3.54 -7.47
C SER A 34 -17.74 -2.31 -8.11
N GLY A 35 -16.41 -2.22 -8.00
CA GLY A 35 -15.63 -1.14 -8.56
C GLY A 35 -15.66 0.16 -7.77
N VAL A 36 -16.35 0.21 -6.65
CA VAL A 36 -16.47 1.41 -5.80
C VAL A 36 -15.79 1.16 -4.44
N ALA A 37 -14.92 2.08 -4.05
CA ALA A 37 -14.30 2.07 -2.73
C ALA A 37 -14.03 3.49 -2.28
N THR A 38 -14.35 3.79 -1.02
CA THR A 38 -14.03 5.07 -0.41
C THR A 38 -12.97 4.88 0.66
N LEU A 39 -12.00 5.77 0.69
CA LEU A 39 -10.84 5.68 1.58
C LEU A 39 -10.71 6.93 2.45
N GLU A 40 -10.22 6.71 3.65
CA GLU A 40 -9.86 7.76 4.59
C GLU A 40 -8.43 7.52 5.07
N LYS A 41 -7.62 8.57 5.20
CA LYS A 41 -6.28 8.45 5.75
C LYS A 41 -6.36 8.00 7.21
N GLU A 42 -5.62 6.97 7.57
CA GLU A 42 -5.56 6.45 8.92
C GLU A 42 -4.29 6.93 9.63
N ARG A 43 -3.14 6.84 8.96
CA ARG A 43 -1.87 7.30 9.52
C ARG A 43 -0.83 7.50 8.42
N LEU A 44 0.21 8.26 8.76
CA LEU A 44 1.38 8.46 7.91
C LEU A 44 2.60 7.86 8.63
N ASP A 45 3.30 6.95 7.97
CA ASP A 45 4.53 6.35 8.48
C ASP A 45 5.72 6.93 7.71
N ARG A 46 6.69 7.48 8.42
CA ARG A 46 7.90 8.03 7.82
C ARG A 46 9.04 7.04 7.98
N LEU A 47 9.56 6.54 6.87
CA LEU A 47 10.69 5.62 6.86
C LEU A 47 11.97 6.39 6.57
N SER A 48 12.77 6.61 7.60
CA SER A 48 14.15 7.08 7.50
C SER A 48 15.10 5.87 7.54
N PRO A 49 16.40 6.04 7.20
CA PRO A 49 17.34 4.93 7.21
C PRO A 49 17.35 4.19 8.54
N GLY A 50 17.21 2.87 8.49
CA GLY A 50 17.15 2.01 9.67
C GLY A 50 15.75 1.76 10.22
N VAL A 51 14.72 2.45 9.72
CA VAL A 51 13.33 2.25 10.16
C VAL A 51 12.67 1.17 9.32
N VAL A 52 11.95 0.27 9.97
CA VAL A 52 11.22 -0.83 9.34
C VAL A 52 9.77 -0.78 9.80
N GLN A 53 8.84 -0.97 8.87
CA GLN A 53 7.40 -0.92 9.16
C GLN A 53 6.68 -2.09 8.49
N PRO A 54 5.97 -2.93 9.26
CA PRO A 54 5.15 -3.99 8.68
C PRO A 54 3.76 -3.50 8.30
N TYR A 55 3.21 -4.11 7.25
CA TYR A 55 1.82 -3.94 6.83
C TYR A 55 1.18 -5.32 6.70
N LEU A 56 -0.01 -5.44 7.28
CA LEU A 56 -0.70 -6.72 7.36
C LEU A 56 -1.48 -7.02 6.08
N GLN A 57 -1.99 -8.22 6.00
CA GLN A 57 -2.84 -8.66 4.89
C GLN A 57 -4.01 -7.70 4.72
N GLY A 58 -4.24 -7.27 3.49
CA GLY A 58 -5.35 -6.38 3.16
C GLY A 58 -5.15 -4.91 3.51
N ASP A 59 -4.07 -4.52 4.17
CA ASP A 59 -3.79 -3.12 4.48
C ASP A 59 -3.61 -2.31 3.19
N ILE A 60 -4.30 -1.18 3.11
CA ILE A 60 -4.26 -0.29 1.94
C ILE A 60 -3.26 0.82 2.23
N HIS A 61 -2.31 1.02 1.33
CA HIS A 61 -1.28 2.04 1.51
C HIS A 61 -0.79 2.60 0.18
N SER A 62 -0.16 3.76 0.25
CA SER A 62 0.57 4.38 -0.86
C SER A 62 1.94 4.83 -0.37
N THR A 63 2.92 4.82 -1.27
CA THR A 63 4.28 5.23 -0.95
C THR A 63 4.67 6.49 -1.70
N ASN A 64 5.47 7.34 -1.07
CA ASN A 64 5.97 8.57 -1.68
C ASN A 64 7.39 8.84 -1.21
N ALA A 65 8.32 8.97 -2.16
CA ALA A 65 9.69 9.37 -1.85
C ALA A 65 9.71 10.86 -1.51
N VAL A 66 10.19 11.19 -0.32
CA VAL A 66 10.16 12.56 0.20
C VAL A 66 11.53 13.21 0.10
N GLU A 67 12.56 12.42 0.32
CA GLU A 67 13.93 12.89 0.35
C GLU A 67 14.79 11.84 -0.33
N GLY A 68 15.32 12.18 -1.46
CA GLY A 68 16.00 11.20 -2.29
C GLY A 68 17.32 11.65 -2.85
N PRO A 69 18.01 10.78 -3.63
CA PRO A 69 17.55 9.44 -4.02
C PRO A 69 17.55 8.48 -2.84
N GLY A 70 16.54 7.61 -2.80
CA GLY A 70 16.35 6.66 -1.73
C GLY A 70 16.47 5.22 -2.19
N VAL A 71 16.79 4.35 -1.25
CA VAL A 71 16.76 2.90 -1.45
C VAL A 71 15.82 2.32 -0.40
N VAL A 72 14.76 1.69 -0.89
CA VAL A 72 13.75 1.04 -0.05
C VAL A 72 13.78 -0.45 -0.37
N PHE A 73 13.78 -1.28 0.66
CA PHE A 73 13.64 -2.71 0.49
C PHE A 73 12.29 -3.17 1.03
N ARG A 74 11.81 -4.29 0.51
CA ARG A 74 10.57 -4.89 0.98
C ARG A 74 10.66 -6.40 0.98
N PHE A 75 10.03 -7.01 1.96
CA PHE A 75 9.85 -8.46 2.05
C PHE A 75 8.36 -8.77 1.98
N LEU A 76 8.02 -9.75 1.17
CA LEU A 76 6.65 -10.15 0.88
C LEU A 76 6.47 -11.62 1.22
N SER A 77 5.30 -11.99 1.73
CA SER A 77 5.00 -13.40 2.01
C SER A 77 4.66 -14.21 0.76
N TYR A 78 4.23 -13.54 -0.31
CA TYR A 78 3.89 -14.17 -1.59
C TYR A 78 4.39 -13.34 -2.76
N ASP A 79 4.53 -13.99 -3.92
CA ASP A 79 4.78 -13.30 -5.18
C ASP A 79 3.52 -12.54 -5.60
N LEU A 80 3.61 -11.22 -5.71
CA LEU A 80 2.48 -10.37 -6.07
C LEU A 80 1.87 -10.69 -7.43
N ASP A 81 2.68 -11.24 -8.36
CA ASP A 81 2.18 -11.59 -9.69
C ASP A 81 1.27 -12.82 -9.68
N LYS A 82 1.20 -13.53 -8.55
CA LYS A 82 0.44 -14.78 -8.42
C LYS A 82 -0.78 -14.67 -7.53
N ILE A 83 -1.10 -13.46 -7.05
CA ILE A 83 -2.24 -13.24 -6.15
C ILE A 83 -3.16 -12.15 -6.69
N GLU A 84 -4.42 -12.20 -6.28
CA GLU A 84 -5.34 -11.10 -6.53
C GLU A 84 -5.11 -10.00 -5.51
N ARG A 85 -5.11 -8.75 -5.97
CA ARG A 85 -4.97 -7.58 -5.14
C ARG A 85 -5.72 -6.41 -5.75
N ASN A 86 -5.91 -5.33 -4.99
CA ASN A 86 -6.69 -4.19 -5.42
C ASN A 86 -5.83 -2.93 -5.50
N ARG A 87 -6.15 -2.11 -6.49
CA ARG A 87 -5.64 -0.75 -6.62
C ARG A 87 -6.81 0.21 -6.45
N TYR A 88 -6.60 1.23 -5.66
CA TYR A 88 -7.65 2.19 -5.30
C TYR A 88 -7.35 3.56 -5.87
N ASN A 89 -8.39 4.25 -6.31
CA ASN A 89 -8.32 5.67 -6.67
C ASN A 89 -9.17 6.44 -5.66
N LYS A 90 -8.50 7.11 -4.73
CA LYS A 90 -9.17 7.82 -3.64
C LYS A 90 -10.00 8.98 -4.14
N GLU A 91 -9.50 9.73 -5.14
CA GLU A 91 -10.18 10.89 -5.70
C GLU A 91 -11.47 10.52 -6.41
N LYS A 92 -11.47 9.43 -7.16
CA LYS A 92 -12.63 8.95 -7.90
C LYS A 92 -13.54 8.03 -7.08
N GLY A 93 -13.08 7.57 -5.92
CA GLY A 93 -13.82 6.61 -5.11
C GLY A 93 -13.99 5.26 -5.77
N THR A 94 -12.97 4.79 -6.52
CA THR A 94 -13.03 3.55 -7.28
C THR A 94 -11.99 2.55 -6.83
N VAL A 95 -12.24 1.27 -7.12
CA VAL A 95 -11.29 0.17 -6.90
C VAL A 95 -11.21 -0.69 -8.15
N THR A 96 -9.98 -1.07 -8.52
CA THR A 96 -9.71 -1.98 -9.64
C THR A 96 -9.02 -3.22 -9.09
N ARG A 97 -9.52 -4.40 -9.43
CA ARG A 97 -8.88 -5.65 -9.06
C ARG A 97 -7.77 -5.99 -10.04
N LEU A 98 -6.58 -6.27 -9.50
CA LEU A 98 -5.43 -6.74 -10.27
C LEU A 98 -5.41 -8.27 -10.15
N THR A 99 -5.59 -8.96 -11.27
CA THR A 99 -5.63 -10.43 -11.29
C THR A 99 -4.23 -11.02 -11.40
N PRO A 100 -4.02 -12.26 -10.94
CA PRO A 100 -2.76 -12.97 -11.14
C PRO A 100 -2.41 -13.11 -12.61
N GLN A 101 -1.13 -13.04 -12.91
CA GLN A 101 -0.62 -13.23 -14.27
C GLN A 101 -0.29 -14.70 -14.54
#